data_dfdb1d68ea795ddf2b2e56a801abe738
#
_entry.id   dfdb1d68ea795ddf2b2e56a801abe738
#
_cell.length_a   1.000
_cell.length_b   1.000
_cell.length_c   1.000
_cell.angle_alpha   90.00
_cell.angle_beta   90.00
_cell.angle_gamma   90.00
#
_symmetry.space_group_name_H-M   'P 1'
#
loop_
_entity.id
_entity.type
_entity.pdbx_description
1 polymer ?
#
loop_
_entity_poly.entity_id
_entity_poly.type
_entity_poly.pdbx_seq_one_letter_code
_entity_poly.pdbx_strand_id
1 'polypeptide(L)'
;MGTRNCTEFLFRSKISLMYLYSITFYIFSLVAVLSALMVISARNPVHSVLFLILSFVNASGLFVLLGAEFLAMILVVVYVGAVAVLFLFVVMMLDINFVKLREGFLQYLPFGALLGIVLIIELGILFLTRSFSENSLSKFVESPVMNEVENTK
;
A
#
# COMPACT_ATOMS: atom_id res chain seq x y z
N MET A 1 -35.32 -3.92 -32.37
CA MET A 1 -34.59 -2.63 -32.21
C MET A 1 -34.17 -2.32 -30.77
N GLY A 2 -34.49 -3.15 -29.79
CA GLY A 2 -34.26 -2.90 -28.34
C GLY A 2 -33.00 -3.47 -27.69
N THR A 3 -32.31 -4.40 -28.33
CA THR A 3 -31.20 -5.16 -27.72
C THR A 3 -29.85 -4.42 -27.71
N ARG A 4 -29.60 -3.57 -28.69
CA ARG A 4 -28.37 -2.78 -28.80
C ARG A 4 -28.27 -1.69 -27.72
N ASN A 5 -29.35 -1.06 -27.34
CA ASN A 5 -29.35 -0.01 -26.33
C ASN A 5 -29.10 -0.57 -24.92
N CYS A 6 -29.53 -1.82 -24.66
CA CYS A 6 -29.33 -2.48 -23.37
C CYS A 6 -27.85 -2.88 -23.16
N THR A 7 -27.19 -3.36 -24.20
CA THR A 7 -25.76 -3.74 -24.15
C THR A 7 -24.85 -2.52 -24.02
N GLU A 8 -25.12 -1.43 -24.71
CA GLU A 8 -24.39 -0.18 -24.57
C GLU A 8 -24.56 0.45 -23.18
N PHE A 9 -25.77 0.40 -22.63
CA PHE A 9 -26.04 0.89 -21.29
C PHE A 9 -25.28 0.10 -20.23
N LEU A 10 -25.29 -1.22 -20.31
CA LEU A 10 -24.53 -2.11 -19.42
C LEU A 10 -23.02 -1.93 -19.56
N PHE A 11 -22.53 -1.72 -20.76
CA PHE A 11 -21.13 -1.46 -21.03
C PHE A 11 -20.66 -0.12 -20.45
N ARG A 12 -21.45 0.93 -20.62
CA ARG A 12 -21.20 2.24 -20.01
C ARG A 12 -21.22 2.19 -18.48
N SER A 13 -22.18 1.48 -17.92
CA SER A 13 -22.28 1.30 -16.46
C SER A 13 -21.03 0.58 -15.91
N LYS A 14 -20.57 -0.49 -16.56
CA LYS A 14 -19.32 -1.19 -16.17
C LYS A 14 -18.09 -0.31 -16.25
N ILE A 15 -17.96 0.48 -17.28
CA ILE A 15 -16.83 1.40 -17.44
C ILE A 15 -16.84 2.45 -16.33
N SER A 16 -17.98 3.05 -16.03
CA SER A 16 -18.11 4.03 -14.95
C SER A 16 -17.77 3.44 -13.57
N LEU A 17 -18.19 2.20 -13.31
CA LEU A 17 -17.84 1.49 -12.09
C LEU A 17 -16.33 1.21 -11.98
N MET A 18 -15.67 0.82 -13.07
CA MET A 18 -14.21 0.64 -13.08
C MET A 18 -13.46 1.93 -12.79
N TYR A 19 -13.89 3.06 -13.36
CA TYR A 19 -13.28 4.36 -13.08
C TYR A 19 -13.47 4.79 -11.62
N LEU A 20 -14.68 4.62 -11.07
CA LEU A 20 -14.96 4.91 -9.67
C LEU A 20 -14.09 4.06 -8.73
N TYR A 21 -13.97 2.78 -9.02
CA TYR A 21 -13.12 1.86 -8.26
C TYR A 21 -11.65 2.29 -8.26
N SER A 22 -11.11 2.63 -9.42
CA SER A 22 -9.73 3.09 -9.57
C SER A 22 -9.49 4.41 -8.84
N ILE A 23 -10.39 5.38 -8.97
CA ILE A 23 -10.28 6.67 -8.28
C ILE A 23 -10.30 6.48 -6.76
N THR A 24 -11.23 5.67 -6.26
CA THR A 24 -11.33 5.36 -4.83
C THR A 24 -10.04 4.71 -4.31
N PHE A 25 -9.48 3.77 -5.07
CA PHE A 25 -8.21 3.13 -4.73
C PHE A 25 -7.07 4.14 -4.60
N TYR A 26 -6.92 5.04 -5.58
CA TYR A 26 -5.85 6.06 -5.54
C TYR A 26 -6.02 7.04 -4.37
N ILE A 27 -7.25 7.44 -4.04
CA ILE A 27 -7.53 8.33 -2.91
C ILE A 27 -7.12 7.64 -1.59
N PHE A 28 -7.59 6.41 -1.35
CA PHE A 28 -7.23 5.67 -0.13
C PHE A 28 -5.73 5.40 -0.03
N SER A 29 -5.10 5.04 -1.13
CA SER A 29 -3.65 4.81 -1.21
C SER A 29 -2.86 6.07 -0.88
N LEU A 30 -3.25 7.21 -1.47
CA LEU A 30 -2.60 8.50 -1.20
C LEU A 30 -2.71 8.90 0.27
N VAL A 31 -3.91 8.82 0.84
CA VAL A 31 -4.15 9.14 2.25
C VAL A 31 -3.38 8.20 3.17
N ALA A 32 -3.30 6.90 2.85
CA ALA A 32 -2.52 5.93 3.62
C ALA A 32 -1.02 6.28 3.63
N VAL A 33 -0.44 6.61 2.48
CA VAL A 33 0.98 7.01 2.38
C VAL A 33 1.24 8.33 3.12
N LEU A 34 0.39 9.33 2.94
CA LEU A 34 0.53 10.62 3.63
C LEU A 34 0.41 10.46 5.15
N SER A 35 -0.56 9.67 5.63
CA SER A 35 -0.70 9.39 7.06
C SER A 35 0.51 8.65 7.61
N ALA A 36 1.08 7.68 6.89
CA ALA A 36 2.30 6.97 7.29
C ALA A 36 3.53 7.90 7.39
N LEU A 37 3.67 8.84 6.46
CA LEU A 37 4.72 9.86 6.53
C LEU A 37 4.53 10.78 7.75
N MET A 38 3.28 11.15 8.07
CA MET A 38 2.96 11.98 9.23
C MET A 38 3.22 11.25 10.56
N VAL A 39 3.06 9.91 10.60
CA VAL A 39 3.44 9.09 11.77
C VAL A 39 4.92 9.30 12.13
N ILE A 40 5.80 9.31 11.14
CA ILE A 40 7.25 9.44 11.33
C ILE A 40 7.64 10.88 11.64
N SER A 41 6.96 11.85 11.01
CA SER A 41 7.28 13.29 11.12
C SER A 41 6.69 13.95 12.37
N ALA A 42 5.70 13.33 13.02
CA ALA A 42 5.01 13.91 14.16
C ALA A 42 5.96 14.03 15.38
N ARG A 43 6.05 15.22 15.93
CA ARG A 43 6.86 15.49 17.13
C ARG A 43 6.21 14.98 18.41
N ASN A 44 4.90 14.93 18.42
CA ASN A 44 4.09 14.53 19.58
C ASN A 44 3.69 13.05 19.39
N PRO A 45 4.05 12.15 20.32
CA PRO A 45 3.76 10.72 20.16
C PRO A 45 2.26 10.42 20.13
N VAL A 46 1.44 11.22 20.79
CA VAL A 46 -0.02 11.08 20.74
C VAL A 46 -0.54 11.35 19.31
N HIS A 47 -0.05 12.42 18.66
CA HIS A 47 -0.42 12.71 17.26
C HIS A 47 0.10 11.64 16.30
N SER A 48 1.30 11.10 16.55
CA SER A 48 1.86 10.00 15.76
C SER A 48 0.94 8.77 15.79
N VAL A 49 0.43 8.40 16.96
CA VAL A 49 -0.50 7.26 17.09
C VAL A 49 -1.84 7.52 16.41
N LEU A 50 -2.36 8.76 16.45
CA LEU A 50 -3.58 9.12 15.73
C LEU A 50 -3.41 8.97 14.21
N PHE A 51 -2.28 9.40 13.66
CA PHE A 51 -1.96 9.18 12.25
C PHE A 51 -1.74 7.70 11.92
N LEU A 52 -1.20 6.92 12.86
CA LEU A 52 -1.08 5.47 12.72
C LEU A 52 -2.44 4.79 12.60
N ILE A 53 -3.39 5.17 13.46
CA ILE A 53 -4.79 4.71 13.40
C ILE A 53 -5.39 5.05 12.03
N LEU A 54 -5.22 6.29 11.58
CA LEU A 54 -5.70 6.75 10.27
C LEU A 54 -5.10 5.92 9.12
N SER A 55 -3.81 5.61 9.19
CA SER A 55 -3.13 4.76 8.20
C SER A 55 -3.73 3.35 8.15
N PHE A 56 -3.97 2.72 9.29
CA PHE A 56 -4.59 1.39 9.34
C PHE A 56 -6.03 1.37 8.86
N VAL A 57 -6.83 2.39 9.17
CA VAL A 57 -8.21 2.50 8.67
C VAL A 57 -8.22 2.63 7.14
N ASN A 58 -7.32 3.43 6.57
CA ASN A 58 -7.19 3.53 5.10
C ASN A 58 -6.70 2.21 4.47
N ALA A 59 -5.73 1.52 5.10
CA ALA A 59 -5.28 0.21 4.65
C ALA A 59 -6.41 -0.82 4.67
N SER A 60 -7.24 -0.82 5.72
CA SER A 60 -8.44 -1.65 5.79
C SER A 60 -9.41 -1.36 4.62
N GLY A 61 -9.64 -0.09 4.28
CA GLY A 61 -10.43 0.30 3.12
C GLY A 61 -9.87 -0.25 1.80
N LEU A 62 -8.54 -0.25 1.63
CA LEU A 62 -7.89 -0.87 0.47
C LEU A 62 -8.10 -2.39 0.42
N PHE A 63 -8.06 -3.09 1.56
CA PHE A 63 -8.37 -4.54 1.60
C PHE A 63 -9.82 -4.84 1.25
N VAL A 64 -10.77 -4.01 1.67
CA VAL A 64 -12.17 -4.13 1.24
C VAL A 64 -12.29 -4.00 -0.29
N LEU A 65 -11.61 -3.01 -0.87
CA LEU A 65 -11.58 -2.83 -2.33
C LEU A 65 -10.98 -4.05 -3.06
N LEU A 66 -10.00 -4.72 -2.47
CA LEU A 66 -9.40 -5.94 -3.02
C LEU A 66 -10.26 -7.20 -2.82
N GLY A 67 -11.44 -7.08 -2.19
CA GLY A 67 -12.31 -8.22 -1.87
C GLY A 67 -11.86 -9.04 -0.66
N ALA A 68 -10.85 -8.57 0.08
CA ALA A 68 -10.34 -9.24 1.28
C ALA A 68 -11.03 -8.70 2.55
N GLU A 69 -12.36 -8.81 2.61
CA GLU A 69 -13.18 -8.24 3.69
C GLU A 69 -12.81 -8.78 5.07
N PHE A 70 -12.53 -10.08 5.17
CA PHE A 70 -12.13 -10.71 6.42
C PHE A 70 -10.81 -10.13 6.96
N LEU A 71 -9.83 -9.91 6.09
CA LEU A 71 -8.55 -9.31 6.47
C LEU A 71 -8.71 -7.85 6.91
N ALA A 72 -9.57 -7.10 6.21
CA ALA A 72 -9.92 -5.73 6.58
C ALA A 72 -10.54 -5.65 7.97
N MET A 73 -11.46 -6.54 8.29
CA MET A 73 -12.11 -6.61 9.62
C MET A 73 -11.11 -6.93 10.73
N ILE A 74 -10.21 -7.91 10.52
CA ILE A 74 -9.15 -8.23 11.49
C ILE A 74 -8.25 -7.02 11.71
N LEU A 75 -7.87 -6.32 10.65
CA LEU A 75 -7.01 -5.16 10.74
C LEU A 75 -7.64 -4.05 11.60
N VAL A 76 -8.92 -3.77 11.42
CA VAL A 76 -9.63 -2.78 12.24
C VAL A 76 -9.78 -3.25 13.68
N VAL A 77 -10.25 -4.45 13.91
CA VAL A 77 -10.55 -4.94 15.28
C VAL A 77 -9.27 -5.11 16.08
N VAL A 78 -8.24 -5.73 15.52
CA VAL A 78 -7.02 -6.06 16.24
C VAL A 78 -6.04 -4.88 16.25
N TYR A 79 -5.71 -4.33 15.06
CA TYR A 79 -4.68 -3.28 15.00
C TYR A 79 -5.19 -1.93 15.43
N VAL A 80 -6.38 -1.52 15.00
CA VAL A 80 -6.95 -0.23 15.42
C VAL A 80 -7.59 -0.35 16.81
N GLY A 81 -8.42 -1.36 17.00
CA GLY A 81 -9.20 -1.50 18.24
C GLY A 81 -8.35 -1.91 19.46
N ALA A 82 -7.44 -2.86 19.32
CA ALA A 82 -6.65 -3.35 20.45
C ALA A 82 -5.26 -2.71 20.51
N VAL A 83 -4.45 -2.87 19.46
CA VAL A 83 -3.02 -2.49 19.50
C VAL A 83 -2.83 -0.98 19.51
N ALA A 84 -3.48 -0.24 18.62
CA ALA A 84 -3.31 1.20 18.55
C ALA A 84 -3.90 1.92 19.75
N VAL A 85 -5.04 1.46 20.27
CA VAL A 85 -5.65 2.01 21.49
C VAL A 85 -4.78 1.73 22.73
N LEU A 86 -4.23 0.51 22.84
CA LEU A 86 -3.29 0.18 23.91
C LEU A 86 -2.04 1.08 23.83
N PHE A 87 -1.50 1.26 22.63
CA PHE A 87 -0.34 2.11 22.41
C PHE A 87 -0.63 3.57 22.74
N LEU A 88 -1.80 4.08 22.34
CA LEU A 88 -2.26 5.42 22.71
C LEU A 88 -2.33 5.61 24.22
N PHE A 89 -2.87 4.62 24.93
CA PHE A 89 -2.96 4.64 26.40
C PHE A 89 -1.58 4.68 27.05
N VAL A 90 -0.66 3.82 26.59
CA VAL A 90 0.71 3.78 27.12
C VAL A 90 1.44 5.10 26.88
N VAL A 91 1.36 5.66 25.67
CA VAL A 91 2.01 6.93 25.32
C VAL A 91 1.43 8.10 26.11
N MET A 92 0.14 8.08 26.41
CA MET A 92 -0.50 9.13 27.21
C MET A 92 -0.08 9.05 28.70
N MET A 93 0.17 7.83 29.22
CA MET A 93 0.64 7.65 30.60
C MET A 93 2.15 7.89 30.77
N LEU A 94 2.91 7.81 29.68
CA LEU A 94 4.35 7.97 29.70
C LEU A 94 4.72 9.46 29.61
N ASP A 95 5.13 10.05 30.71
CA ASP A 95 5.66 11.43 30.74
C ASP A 95 7.08 11.46 30.14
N ILE A 96 7.15 11.50 28.79
CA ILE A 96 8.42 11.48 28.07
C ILE A 96 8.97 12.90 27.98
N ASN A 97 10.14 13.13 28.58
CA ASN A 97 10.87 14.37 28.42
C ASN A 97 11.58 14.41 27.06
N PHE A 98 10.90 14.98 26.07
CA PHE A 98 11.36 15.03 24.66
C PHE A 98 12.68 15.78 24.45
N VAL A 99 13.10 16.61 25.40
CA VAL A 99 14.33 17.39 25.31
C VAL A 99 15.56 16.49 25.37
N LYS A 100 15.55 15.48 26.24
CA LYS A 100 16.65 14.51 26.41
C LYS A 100 16.82 13.55 25.24
N LEU A 101 15.75 13.23 24.49
CA LEU A 101 15.82 12.33 23.36
C LEU A 101 16.52 12.92 22.14
N ARG A 102 16.64 14.24 22.07
CA ARG A 102 17.29 14.94 20.95
C ARG A 102 18.80 15.03 21.03
N GLU A 103 19.37 14.97 22.22
CA GLU A 103 20.81 15.19 22.44
C GLU A 103 21.71 14.10 21.84
N GLY A 104 21.18 12.90 21.58
CA GLY A 104 21.94 11.79 20.97
C GLY A 104 21.62 11.50 19.51
N PHE A 105 20.61 12.14 18.91
CA PHE A 105 20.08 11.76 17.61
C PHE A 105 21.11 11.92 16.46
N LEU A 106 21.90 12.99 16.50
CA LEU A 106 22.91 13.25 15.47
C LEU A 106 24.05 12.21 15.44
N GLN A 107 24.32 11.57 16.55
CA GLN A 107 25.39 10.57 16.67
C GLN A 107 25.01 9.22 16.05
N TYR A 108 23.71 8.88 16.06
CA TYR A 108 23.18 7.63 15.48
C TYR A 108 22.62 7.80 14.06
N LEU A 109 22.54 9.03 13.56
CA LEU A 109 22.02 9.34 12.24
C LEU A 109 22.79 8.65 11.09
N PRO A 110 24.14 8.55 11.09
CA PRO A 110 24.86 7.85 10.03
C PRO A 110 24.57 6.35 10.01
N PHE A 111 24.37 5.74 11.19
CA PHE A 111 24.04 4.31 11.28
C PHE A 111 22.62 4.02 10.75
N GLY A 112 21.63 4.84 11.11
CA GLY A 112 20.28 4.75 10.59
C GLY A 112 20.20 4.99 9.07
N ALA A 113 20.96 5.96 8.56
CA ALA A 113 21.04 6.25 7.13
C ALA A 113 21.63 5.07 6.35
N LEU A 114 22.71 4.44 6.85
CA LEU A 114 23.31 3.26 6.24
C LEU A 114 22.31 2.11 6.14
N LEU A 115 21.57 1.84 7.19
CA LEU A 115 20.54 0.79 7.23
C LEU A 115 19.39 1.09 6.23
N GLY A 116 18.96 2.36 6.16
CA GLY A 116 17.95 2.82 5.21
C GLY A 116 18.40 2.65 3.75
N ILE A 117 19.66 2.98 3.43
CA ILE A 117 20.22 2.82 2.08
C ILE A 117 20.27 1.33 1.69
N VAL A 118 20.69 0.44 2.59
CA VAL A 118 20.69 -1.00 2.33
C VAL A 118 19.30 -1.52 1.97
N LEU A 119 18.27 -1.13 2.75
CA LEU A 119 16.88 -1.51 2.47
C LEU A 119 16.38 -0.97 1.12
N ILE A 120 16.72 0.26 0.77
CA ILE A 120 16.33 0.85 -0.53
C ILE A 120 17.00 0.11 -1.68
N ILE A 121 18.28 -0.26 -1.56
CA ILE A 121 19.00 -1.03 -2.57
C ILE A 121 18.38 -2.42 -2.73
N GLU A 122 18.06 -3.10 -1.63
CA GLU A 122 17.44 -4.43 -1.66
C GLU A 122 16.08 -4.40 -2.35
N LEU A 123 15.21 -3.45 -1.99
CA LEU A 123 13.93 -3.24 -2.66
C LEU A 123 14.09 -2.89 -4.14
N GLY A 124 15.07 -2.07 -4.47
CA GLY A 124 15.39 -1.70 -5.85
C GLY A 124 15.79 -2.91 -6.70
N ILE A 125 16.64 -3.78 -6.18
CA ILE A 125 17.04 -5.03 -6.85
C ILE A 125 15.86 -5.95 -7.08
N LEU A 126 14.99 -6.14 -6.08
CA LEU A 126 13.78 -6.95 -6.19
C LEU A 126 12.85 -6.42 -7.28
N PHE A 127 12.65 -5.11 -7.33
CA PHE A 127 11.80 -4.47 -8.34
C PHE A 127 12.38 -4.63 -9.75
N LEU A 128 13.69 -4.43 -9.91
CA LEU A 128 14.37 -4.61 -11.20
C LEU A 128 14.31 -6.07 -11.67
N THR A 129 14.57 -7.03 -10.78
CA THR A 129 14.53 -8.45 -11.12
C THR A 129 13.14 -8.88 -11.59
N ARG A 130 12.09 -8.35 -10.97
CA ARG A 130 10.73 -8.62 -11.38
C ARG A 130 10.39 -8.06 -12.77
N SER A 131 10.83 -6.84 -13.07
CA SER A 131 10.64 -6.21 -14.37
C SER A 131 11.39 -6.95 -15.49
N PHE A 132 12.58 -7.49 -15.21
CA PHE A 132 13.32 -8.30 -16.18
C PHE A 132 12.68 -9.67 -16.43
N SER A 133 12.08 -10.29 -15.39
CA SER A 133 11.41 -11.58 -15.52
C SER A 133 10.18 -11.51 -16.41
N GLU A 134 9.37 -10.46 -16.33
CA GLU A 134 8.20 -10.29 -17.20
C GLU A 134 8.60 -10.10 -18.67
N ASN A 135 9.66 -9.35 -18.95
CA ASN A 135 10.17 -9.16 -20.31
C ASN A 135 10.79 -10.42 -20.93
N SER A 136 11.30 -11.32 -20.10
CA SER A 136 11.83 -12.59 -20.55
C SER A 136 10.73 -13.59 -20.91
N LEU A 137 9.68 -13.65 -20.10
CA LEU A 137 8.52 -14.52 -20.35
C LEU A 137 7.75 -14.11 -21.61
N SER A 138 7.58 -12.83 -21.88
CA SER A 138 6.92 -12.36 -23.11
C SER A 138 7.72 -12.75 -24.37
N LYS A 139 9.05 -12.73 -24.31
CA LYS A 139 9.90 -13.19 -25.43
C LYS A 139 9.89 -14.71 -25.65
N PHE A 140 9.69 -15.50 -24.58
CA PHE A 140 9.57 -16.95 -24.71
C PHE A 140 8.20 -17.38 -25.26
N VAL A 141 7.14 -16.64 -24.96
CA VAL A 141 5.79 -16.89 -25.51
C VAL A 141 5.71 -16.51 -27.00
N GLU A 142 6.53 -15.56 -27.45
CA GLU A 142 6.60 -15.12 -28.86
C GLU A 142 7.63 -15.91 -29.71
N SER A 143 8.22 -16.99 -29.15
CA SER A 143 9.13 -17.85 -29.92
C SER A 143 8.36 -18.67 -30.96
N PRO A 144 8.95 -18.93 -32.15
CA PRO A 144 8.26 -19.31 -33.39
C PRO A 144 7.71 -20.76 -33.45
N VAL A 145 7.60 -21.43 -32.31
CA VAL A 145 7.05 -22.80 -32.24
C VAL A 145 5.56 -22.87 -32.61
N MET A 146 4.84 -21.75 -32.49
CA MET A 146 3.41 -21.71 -32.87
C MET A 146 3.18 -21.55 -34.38
N ASN A 147 4.16 -21.08 -35.13
CA ASN A 147 4.01 -20.89 -36.60
C ASN A 147 4.21 -22.16 -37.40
N GLU A 148 4.79 -23.23 -36.82
CA GLU A 148 4.95 -24.51 -37.52
C GLU A 148 3.69 -25.39 -37.49
N VAL A 149 2.82 -25.21 -36.49
CA VAL A 149 1.60 -26.02 -36.37
C VAL A 149 0.48 -25.52 -37.31
N GLU A 150 0.51 -24.28 -37.73
CA GLU A 150 -0.52 -23.72 -38.59
C GLU A 150 -0.24 -23.97 -40.09
N ASN A 151 1.01 -24.28 -40.46
CA ASN A 151 1.38 -24.55 -41.87
C ASN A 151 1.28 -26.04 -42.27
N THR A 152 0.79 -26.91 -41.39
CA THR A 152 0.65 -28.35 -41.68
C THR A 152 -0.82 -28.79 -41.80
N LYS A 153 -1.74 -27.88 -42.16
CA LYS A 153 -3.12 -28.24 -42.55
C LYS A 153 -3.42 -27.83 -43.98
#